data_d2d0a49380a9f66414c300102cb6a1dd
#
_entry.id   d2d0a49380a9f66414c300102cb6a1dd
#
_cell.length_a   1.000
_cell.length_b   1.000
_cell.length_c   1.000
_cell.angle_alpha   90.00
_cell.angle_beta   90.00
_cell.angle_gamma   90.00
#
_symmetry.space_group_name_H-M   'P 1'
#
loop_
_entity.id
_entity.type
_entity.pdbx_description
1 polymer ?
#
loop_
_entity_poly.entity_id
_entity_poly.type
_entity_poly.pdbx_seq_one_letter_code
_entity_poly.pdbx_strand_id
1 'polypeptide(L)'
;ALVLCFILDDLTFYLHHRICHRWRWGWGLHRTHHSSERMGIDVGARQPFTKHFTGTRMLKLPLVIIGFDPVMVLFCVFINGYYQYLCHTQTIHKLPRWYEYLFNTPSHHRVHHARNPKYLDSNYAGTLMIWDRMFGTFVPEDPKEPCDYGLVVPMTSLNPLRILFEE
;
A
#
# COMPACT_ATOMS: atom_id res chain seq x y z
N ALA A 1 7.16 8.25 -22.93
CA ALA A 1 8.07 7.74 -21.88
C ALA A 1 7.44 7.84 -20.49
N LEU A 2 6.96 9.03 -20.02
CA LEU A 2 6.47 9.25 -18.64
C LEU A 2 5.32 8.33 -18.24
N VAL A 3 4.28 8.21 -19.08
CA VAL A 3 3.12 7.34 -18.80
C VAL A 3 3.53 5.88 -18.63
N LEU A 4 4.40 5.38 -19.50
CA LEU A 4 4.91 4.01 -19.41
C LEU A 4 5.78 3.82 -18.14
N CYS A 5 6.64 4.79 -17.84
CA CYS A 5 7.43 4.79 -16.62
C CYS A 5 6.52 4.71 -15.37
N PHE A 6 5.45 5.52 -15.33
CA PHE A 6 4.49 5.52 -14.22
C PHE A 6 3.76 4.19 -14.08
N ILE A 7 3.29 3.59 -15.18
CA ILE A 7 2.61 2.28 -15.16
C ILE A 7 3.55 1.19 -14.61
N LEU A 8 4.80 1.18 -15.07
CA LEU A 8 5.79 0.21 -14.60
C LEU A 8 6.24 0.47 -13.16
N ASP A 9 6.36 1.74 -12.75
CA ASP A 9 6.61 2.11 -11.37
C ASP A 9 5.49 1.61 -10.44
N ASP A 10 4.24 1.82 -10.82
CA ASP A 10 3.07 1.40 -10.07
C ASP A 10 2.97 -0.15 -9.98
N LEU A 11 3.32 -0.88 -11.06
CA LEU A 11 3.46 -2.34 -11.00
C LEU A 11 4.53 -2.77 -10.01
N THR A 12 5.71 -2.14 -10.02
CA THR A 12 6.77 -2.50 -9.06
C THR A 12 6.36 -2.18 -7.63
N PHE A 13 5.58 -1.11 -7.42
CA PHE A 13 4.99 -0.81 -6.11
C PHE A 13 4.03 -1.92 -5.67
N TYR A 14 3.08 -2.32 -6.52
CA TYR A 14 2.14 -3.41 -6.23
C TYR A 14 2.86 -4.69 -5.82
N LEU A 15 3.86 -5.12 -6.60
CA LEU A 15 4.64 -6.34 -6.33
C LEU A 15 5.36 -6.24 -4.97
N HIS A 16 6.03 -5.11 -4.72
CA HIS A 16 6.70 -4.86 -3.44
C HIS A 16 5.71 -4.89 -2.27
N HIS A 17 4.58 -4.18 -2.40
CA HIS A 17 3.57 -4.07 -1.35
C HIS A 17 2.97 -5.44 -1.01
N ARG A 18 2.64 -6.23 -2.05
CA ARG A 18 2.19 -7.61 -1.89
C ARG A 18 3.25 -8.48 -1.19
N ILE A 19 4.52 -8.36 -1.53
CA ILE A 19 5.61 -9.07 -0.86
C ILE A 19 5.70 -8.66 0.61
N CYS A 20 5.56 -7.37 0.93
CA CYS A 20 5.57 -6.88 2.31
C CYS A 20 4.46 -7.50 3.16
N HIS A 21 3.30 -7.80 2.59
CA HIS A 21 2.21 -8.48 3.29
C HIS A 21 2.36 -9.99 3.38
N ARG A 22 3.00 -10.61 2.39
CA ARG A 22 3.07 -12.08 2.25
C ARG A 22 4.35 -12.69 2.79
N TRP A 23 5.35 -11.89 3.10
CA TRP A 23 6.65 -12.34 3.59
C TRP A 23 6.94 -11.75 4.95
N ARG A 24 7.28 -12.59 5.91
CA ARG A 24 7.46 -12.22 7.33
C ARG A 24 8.36 -10.99 7.54
N TRP A 25 9.53 -10.94 6.89
CA TRP A 25 10.44 -9.78 7.00
C TRP A 25 9.82 -8.51 6.41
N GLY A 26 9.14 -8.64 5.28
CA GLY A 26 8.42 -7.53 4.67
C GLY A 26 7.33 -7.00 5.58
N TRP A 27 6.55 -7.90 6.17
CA TRP A 27 5.51 -7.55 7.13
C TRP A 27 6.08 -6.86 8.38
N GLY A 28 7.15 -7.36 8.98
CA GLY A 28 7.84 -6.71 10.10
C GLY A 28 8.23 -5.26 9.81
N LEU A 29 8.59 -4.96 8.55
CA LEU A 29 8.93 -3.62 8.09
C LEU A 29 7.72 -2.77 7.66
N HIS A 30 6.52 -3.37 7.52
CA HIS A 30 5.30 -2.71 7.04
C HIS A 30 4.19 -2.63 8.09
N ARG A 31 4.15 -3.57 9.04
CA ARG A 31 3.10 -3.66 10.07
C ARG A 31 2.90 -2.39 10.90
N THR A 32 3.94 -1.58 11.09
CA THR A 32 3.84 -0.29 11.79
C THR A 32 2.87 0.65 11.07
N HIS A 33 2.82 0.60 9.75
CA HIS A 33 1.87 1.35 8.94
C HIS A 33 0.42 0.88 9.17
N HIS A 34 0.20 -0.42 9.33
CA HIS A 34 -1.11 -1.02 9.61
C HIS A 34 -1.51 -1.03 11.08
N SER A 35 -0.67 -0.57 12.00
CA SER A 35 -0.92 -0.67 13.43
C SER A 35 -1.92 0.35 14.00
N SER A 36 -2.40 1.27 13.20
CA SER A 36 -3.38 2.27 13.64
C SER A 36 -4.78 1.68 13.73
N GLU A 37 -5.47 1.88 14.84
CA GLU A 37 -6.88 1.48 15.05
C GLU A 37 -7.88 2.46 14.44
N ARG A 38 -7.39 3.42 13.65
CA ARG A 38 -8.20 4.39 12.90
C ARG A 38 -7.58 4.66 11.55
N MET A 39 -8.39 5.09 10.59
CA MET A 39 -7.95 5.52 9.26
C MET A 39 -7.96 7.04 9.17
N GLY A 40 -6.85 7.62 8.76
CA GLY A 40 -6.69 9.07 8.62
C GLY A 40 -5.40 9.42 7.88
N ILE A 41 -5.29 10.66 7.42
CA ILE A 41 -4.12 11.17 6.68
C ILE A 41 -2.81 10.97 7.45
N ASP A 42 -2.85 11.08 8.77
CA ASP A 42 -1.70 10.83 9.65
C ASP A 42 -1.20 9.38 9.58
N VAL A 43 -2.08 8.42 9.27
CA VAL A 43 -1.69 7.02 9.06
C VAL A 43 -0.84 6.88 7.80
N GLY A 44 -1.13 7.63 6.74
CA GLY A 44 -0.31 7.66 5.52
C GLY A 44 1.13 8.13 5.79
N ALA A 45 1.33 9.00 6.77
CA ALA A 45 2.66 9.44 7.21
C ALA A 45 3.34 8.46 8.19
N ARG A 46 2.60 7.49 8.75
CA ARG A 46 3.09 6.51 9.72
C ARG A 46 3.92 5.42 9.04
N GLN A 47 5.17 5.74 8.77
CA GLN A 47 6.10 4.83 8.11
C GLN A 47 7.22 4.42 9.07
N PRO A 48 7.64 3.14 9.08
CA PRO A 48 8.76 2.73 9.90
C PRO A 48 10.06 3.37 9.40
N PHE A 49 10.96 3.72 10.30
CA PHE A 49 12.29 4.23 9.93
C PHE A 49 13.09 3.21 9.09
N THR A 50 12.76 1.94 9.21
CA THR A 50 13.34 0.82 8.48
C THR A 50 12.86 0.71 7.03
N LYS A 51 11.90 1.53 6.59
CA LYS A 51 11.37 1.52 5.21
C LYS A 51 12.47 1.56 4.14
N HIS A 52 13.56 2.26 4.41
CA HIS A 52 14.68 2.36 3.48
C HIS A 52 15.47 1.06 3.31
N PHE A 53 15.33 0.12 4.24
CA PHE A 53 15.99 -1.21 4.23
C PHE A 53 15.10 -2.31 3.63
N THR A 54 13.89 -1.99 3.20
CA THR A 54 12.93 -2.97 2.62
C THR A 54 13.32 -3.46 1.23
N GLY A 55 14.40 -2.93 0.65
CA GLY A 55 14.76 -3.23 -0.74
C GLY A 55 13.84 -2.58 -1.79
N THR A 56 12.86 -1.77 -1.38
CA THR A 56 11.90 -1.11 -2.31
C THR A 56 12.62 -0.38 -3.43
N ARG A 57 13.73 0.28 -3.10
CA ARG A 57 14.54 1.02 -4.09
C ARG A 57 15.17 0.10 -5.12
N MET A 58 15.53 -1.15 -4.74
CA MET A 58 16.08 -2.14 -5.67
C MET A 58 15.09 -2.54 -6.74
N LEU A 59 13.79 -2.59 -6.42
CA LEU A 59 12.73 -2.88 -7.40
C LEU A 59 12.53 -1.77 -8.43
N LYS A 60 13.10 -0.59 -8.22
CA LYS A 60 13.09 0.52 -9.19
C LYS A 60 14.31 0.50 -10.12
N LEU A 61 15.38 -0.21 -9.76
CA LEU A 61 16.57 -0.31 -10.60
C LEU A 61 16.29 -0.85 -12.00
N PRO A 62 15.44 -1.88 -12.21
CA PRO A 62 15.10 -2.33 -13.54
C PRO A 62 14.58 -1.21 -14.46
N LEU A 63 13.84 -0.24 -13.93
CA LEU A 63 13.32 0.88 -14.71
C LEU A 63 14.46 1.76 -15.26
N VAL A 64 15.49 1.98 -14.44
CA VAL A 64 16.67 2.73 -14.87
C VAL A 64 17.50 1.93 -15.88
N ILE A 65 17.67 0.62 -15.63
CA ILE A 65 18.44 -0.28 -16.51
C ILE A 65 17.82 -0.36 -17.91
N ILE A 66 16.50 -0.37 -18.03
CA ILE A 66 15.81 -0.37 -19.34
C ILE A 66 15.75 1.00 -20.02
N GLY A 67 16.37 2.02 -19.40
CA GLY A 67 16.62 3.32 -20.03
C GLY A 67 15.69 4.45 -19.61
N PHE A 68 14.88 4.32 -18.54
CA PHE A 68 14.18 5.48 -18.00
C PHE A 68 15.14 6.38 -17.22
N ASP A 69 15.01 7.69 -17.41
CA ASP A 69 15.76 8.68 -16.66
C ASP A 69 15.50 8.54 -15.16
N PRO A 70 16.53 8.51 -14.30
CA PRO A 70 16.37 8.36 -12.85
C PRO A 70 15.48 9.44 -12.22
N VAL A 71 15.54 10.69 -12.71
CA VAL A 71 14.70 11.79 -12.21
C VAL A 71 13.24 11.54 -12.56
N MET A 72 12.97 11.02 -13.77
CA MET A 72 11.63 10.61 -14.17
C MET A 72 11.09 9.48 -13.29
N VAL A 73 11.91 8.49 -12.96
CA VAL A 73 11.52 7.39 -12.04
C VAL A 73 11.21 7.95 -10.64
N LEU A 74 12.06 8.82 -10.11
CA LEU A 74 11.82 9.47 -8.82
C LEU A 74 10.55 10.31 -8.81
N PHE A 75 10.25 11.00 -9.89
CA PHE A 75 9.00 11.74 -10.06
C PHE A 75 7.78 10.81 -10.02
N CYS A 76 7.83 9.68 -10.74
CA CYS A 76 6.75 8.67 -10.70
C CYS A 76 6.54 8.12 -9.28
N VAL A 77 7.63 7.76 -8.59
CA VAL A 77 7.58 7.31 -7.18
C VAL A 77 6.93 8.35 -6.27
N PHE A 78 7.28 9.62 -6.44
CA PHE A 78 6.71 10.72 -5.66
C PHE A 78 5.21 10.86 -5.90
N ILE A 79 4.78 10.92 -7.16
CA ILE A 79 3.37 11.06 -7.53
C ILE A 79 2.55 9.86 -7.02
N ASN A 80 3.06 8.65 -7.20
CA ASN A 80 2.42 7.43 -6.72
C ASN A 80 2.28 7.44 -5.19
N GLY A 81 3.35 7.77 -4.46
CA GLY A 81 3.33 7.87 -3.00
C GLY A 81 2.40 8.97 -2.48
N TYR A 82 2.36 10.13 -3.15
CA TYR A 82 1.47 11.23 -2.80
C TYR A 82 0.00 10.85 -3.01
N TYR A 83 -0.32 10.18 -4.12
CA TYR A 83 -1.65 9.67 -4.39
C TYR A 83 -2.13 8.71 -3.28
N GLN A 84 -1.30 7.75 -2.90
CA GLN A 84 -1.60 6.80 -1.82
C GLN A 84 -1.80 7.52 -0.47
N TYR A 85 -0.97 8.52 -0.18
CA TYR A 85 -1.12 9.33 1.03
C TYR A 85 -2.53 9.94 1.11
N LEU A 86 -3.06 10.47 0.01
CA LEU A 86 -4.41 11.02 -0.05
C LEU A 86 -5.53 9.96 0.09
N CYS A 87 -5.23 8.69 -0.18
CA CYS A 87 -6.21 7.61 0.02
C CYS A 87 -6.45 7.26 1.50
N HIS A 88 -5.60 7.71 2.43
CA HIS A 88 -5.77 7.46 3.86
C HIS A 88 -6.83 8.37 4.49
N THR A 89 -8.09 8.17 4.14
CA THR A 89 -9.17 8.99 4.69
C THR A 89 -10.49 8.23 4.79
N GLN A 90 -11.30 8.60 5.77
CA GLN A 90 -12.69 8.13 5.92
C GLN A 90 -13.72 9.13 5.37
N THR A 91 -13.30 10.37 5.03
CA THR A 91 -14.23 11.41 4.58
C THR A 91 -14.77 11.19 3.17
N ILE A 92 -14.00 10.49 2.34
CA ILE A 92 -14.42 10.11 0.98
C ILE A 92 -14.92 8.66 1.02
N HIS A 93 -16.22 8.44 0.89
CA HIS A 93 -16.81 7.11 0.99
C HIS A 93 -16.52 6.30 -0.28
N LYS A 94 -17.28 6.55 -1.34
CA LYS A 94 -17.09 5.88 -2.65
C LYS A 94 -17.06 6.92 -3.76
N LEU A 95 -16.24 6.64 -4.74
CA LEU A 95 -16.14 7.40 -5.98
C LEU A 95 -16.96 6.73 -7.09
N PRO A 96 -17.20 7.39 -8.25
CA PRO A 96 -17.90 6.80 -9.37
C PRO A 96 -17.28 5.45 -9.79
N ARG A 97 -18.13 4.50 -10.19
CA ARG A 97 -17.70 3.12 -10.51
C ARG A 97 -16.56 3.04 -11.53
N TRP A 98 -16.58 3.89 -12.55
CA TRP A 98 -15.53 3.91 -13.58
C TRP A 98 -14.17 4.29 -12.99
N TYR A 99 -14.15 5.24 -12.02
CA TYR A 99 -12.96 5.66 -11.34
C TYR A 99 -12.41 4.55 -10.43
N GLU A 100 -13.28 3.96 -9.60
CA GLU A 100 -12.92 2.83 -8.72
C GLU A 100 -12.51 1.57 -9.50
N TYR A 101 -12.94 1.45 -10.76
CA TYR A 101 -12.49 0.35 -11.61
C TYR A 101 -11.02 0.50 -12.01
N LEU A 102 -10.58 1.72 -12.31
CA LEU A 102 -9.24 2.01 -12.82
C LEU A 102 -8.24 2.35 -11.72
N PHE A 103 -8.67 3.10 -10.71
CA PHE A 103 -7.80 3.69 -9.71
C PHE A 103 -8.08 3.17 -8.31
N ASN A 104 -7.01 3.11 -7.51
CA ASN A 104 -7.13 2.93 -6.07
C ASN A 104 -7.88 4.13 -5.47
N THR A 105 -8.73 3.90 -4.48
CA THR A 105 -9.54 4.95 -3.86
C THR A 105 -9.49 4.81 -2.34
N PRO A 106 -9.94 5.82 -1.58
CA PRO A 106 -10.06 5.69 -0.14
C PRO A 106 -10.87 4.45 0.29
N SER A 107 -11.91 4.07 -0.47
CA SER A 107 -12.70 2.86 -0.21
C SER A 107 -11.84 1.58 -0.34
N HIS A 108 -11.04 1.46 -1.39
CA HIS A 108 -10.15 0.30 -1.58
C HIS A 108 -9.02 0.27 -0.54
N HIS A 109 -8.50 1.44 -0.20
CA HIS A 109 -7.39 1.56 0.75
C HIS A 109 -7.83 1.32 2.20
N ARG A 110 -9.10 1.64 2.55
CA ARG A 110 -9.71 1.24 3.82
C ARG A 110 -9.76 -0.28 3.97
N VAL A 111 -10.21 -0.98 2.92
CA VAL A 111 -10.22 -2.45 2.88
C VAL A 111 -8.81 -3.01 3.07
N HIS A 112 -7.81 -2.41 2.41
CA HIS A 112 -6.41 -2.80 2.55
C HIS A 112 -5.89 -2.69 4.00
N HIS A 113 -6.29 -1.65 4.73
CA HIS A 113 -5.90 -1.42 6.12
C HIS A 113 -6.75 -2.18 7.14
N ALA A 114 -7.81 -2.86 6.69
CA ALA A 114 -8.74 -3.53 7.60
C ALA A 114 -8.21 -4.89 8.05
N ARG A 115 -8.47 -5.22 9.33
CA ARG A 115 -8.14 -6.52 9.93
C ARG A 115 -9.29 -7.54 9.90
N ASN A 116 -10.42 -7.20 9.30
CA ASN A 116 -11.51 -8.13 9.10
C ASN A 116 -11.03 -9.34 8.28
N PRO A 117 -11.36 -10.60 8.63
CA PRO A 117 -10.89 -11.80 7.91
C PRO A 117 -11.14 -11.75 6.40
N LYS A 118 -12.25 -11.18 5.96
CA LYS A 118 -12.63 -11.01 4.56
C LYS A 118 -11.68 -10.08 3.78
N TYR A 119 -11.06 -9.10 4.47
CA TYR A 119 -10.28 -8.03 3.87
C TYR A 119 -8.78 -8.27 3.95
N LEU A 120 -8.34 -9.24 4.77
CA LEU A 120 -6.92 -9.51 4.94
C LEU A 120 -6.25 -9.84 3.59
N ASP A 121 -5.04 -9.37 3.44
CA ASP A 121 -4.20 -9.66 2.28
C ASP A 121 -4.82 -9.27 0.92
N SER A 122 -5.48 -8.10 0.86
CA SER A 122 -6.14 -7.59 -0.33
C SER A 122 -5.76 -6.14 -0.66
N ASN A 123 -6.07 -5.71 -1.90
CA ASN A 123 -5.96 -4.33 -2.40
C ASN A 123 -4.56 -3.71 -2.23
N TYR A 124 -3.54 -4.34 -2.79
CA TYR A 124 -2.15 -3.88 -2.69
C TYR A 124 -1.77 -2.74 -3.66
N ALA A 125 -2.69 -2.31 -4.52
CA ALA A 125 -2.42 -1.30 -5.54
C ALA A 125 -1.91 0.03 -4.95
N GLY A 126 -0.97 0.65 -5.64
CA GLY A 126 -0.58 2.03 -5.41
C GLY A 126 -1.63 2.99 -5.96
N THR A 127 -1.59 3.24 -7.26
CA THR A 127 -2.53 4.11 -7.96
C THR A 127 -3.49 3.34 -8.85
N LEU A 128 -3.03 2.30 -9.57
CA LEU A 128 -3.82 1.59 -10.57
C LEU A 128 -4.38 0.27 -10.02
N MET A 129 -5.69 0.17 -9.90
CA MET A 129 -6.40 -1.00 -9.40
C MET A 129 -6.36 -2.22 -10.34
N ILE A 130 -5.84 -2.03 -11.53
CA ILE A 130 -5.68 -3.09 -12.55
C ILE A 130 -4.84 -4.25 -12.02
N TRP A 131 -3.83 -3.99 -11.21
CA TRP A 131 -2.95 -5.03 -10.68
C TRP A 131 -3.68 -5.97 -9.72
N ASP A 132 -4.46 -5.42 -8.79
CA ASP A 132 -5.26 -6.25 -7.89
C ASP A 132 -6.29 -7.09 -8.65
N ARG A 133 -6.87 -6.54 -9.71
CA ARG A 133 -7.80 -7.29 -10.57
C ARG A 133 -7.10 -8.38 -11.37
N MET A 134 -5.93 -8.07 -11.94
CA MET A 134 -5.15 -9.05 -12.72
C MET A 134 -4.63 -10.20 -11.86
N PHE A 135 -4.22 -9.92 -10.64
CA PHE A 135 -3.61 -10.92 -9.74
C PHE A 135 -4.59 -11.50 -8.71
N GLY A 136 -5.89 -11.16 -8.82
CA GLY A 136 -6.96 -11.74 -8.00
C GLY A 136 -6.93 -11.33 -6.52
N THR A 137 -6.38 -10.14 -6.21
CA THR A 137 -6.28 -9.59 -4.86
C THR A 137 -7.27 -8.45 -4.60
N PHE A 138 -8.16 -8.17 -5.54
CA PHE A 138 -9.17 -7.12 -5.39
C PHE A 138 -10.35 -7.58 -4.53
N VAL A 139 -10.65 -6.81 -3.47
CA VAL A 139 -11.84 -6.97 -2.63
C VAL A 139 -12.53 -5.60 -2.47
N PRO A 140 -13.81 -5.47 -2.83
CA PRO A 140 -14.55 -4.23 -2.63
C PRO A 140 -14.93 -4.03 -1.16
N GLU A 141 -15.02 -2.77 -0.73
CA GLU A 141 -15.59 -2.43 0.57
C GLU A 141 -17.09 -2.78 0.61
N ASP A 142 -17.50 -3.54 1.62
CA ASP A 142 -18.89 -3.98 1.82
C ASP A 142 -19.54 -3.11 2.90
N PRO A 143 -20.64 -2.37 2.57
CA PRO A 143 -21.35 -1.58 3.57
C PRO A 143 -21.92 -2.37 4.74
N LYS A 144 -22.11 -3.70 4.55
CA LYS A 144 -22.59 -4.59 5.61
C LYS A 144 -21.49 -5.09 6.55
N GLU A 145 -20.24 -4.88 6.18
CA GLU A 145 -19.06 -5.28 6.95
C GLU A 145 -18.08 -4.11 7.03
N PRO A 146 -18.31 -3.13 7.93
CA PRO A 146 -17.44 -1.98 8.09
C PRO A 146 -15.99 -2.40 8.38
N CYS A 147 -15.05 -1.64 7.83
CA CYS A 147 -13.62 -1.88 8.06
C CYS A 147 -13.27 -1.65 9.53
N ASP A 148 -12.69 -2.66 10.16
CA ASP A 148 -12.08 -2.61 11.48
C ASP A 148 -10.55 -2.55 11.31
N TYR A 149 -9.89 -1.58 11.96
CA TYR A 149 -8.47 -1.27 11.71
C TYR A 149 -7.57 -1.73 12.85
N GLY A 150 -6.29 -1.82 12.55
CA GLY A 150 -5.25 -2.28 13.45
C GLY A 150 -4.70 -3.64 13.05
N LEU A 151 -3.81 -4.15 13.87
CA LEU A 151 -3.22 -5.48 13.65
C LEU A 151 -4.13 -6.58 14.19
N VAL A 152 -4.16 -7.74 13.54
CA VAL A 152 -4.86 -8.94 14.03
C VAL A 152 -4.29 -9.35 15.40
N VAL A 153 -2.94 -9.32 15.52
CA VAL A 153 -2.25 -9.44 16.81
C VAL A 153 -1.76 -8.05 17.21
N PRO A 154 -2.33 -7.42 18.25
CA PRO A 154 -1.94 -6.08 18.67
C PRO A 154 -0.45 -5.99 19.05
N MET A 155 0.16 -4.85 18.78
CA MET A 155 1.52 -4.58 19.24
C MET A 155 1.52 -4.39 20.75
N THR A 156 2.36 -5.15 21.45
CA THR A 156 2.50 -5.08 22.92
C THR A 156 3.61 -4.14 23.37
N SER A 157 4.45 -3.68 22.45
CA SER A 157 5.63 -2.88 22.75
C SER A 157 5.85 -1.76 21.74
N LEU A 158 6.35 -0.62 22.22
CA LEU A 158 6.85 0.48 21.39
C LEU A 158 8.36 0.34 21.09
N ASN A 159 9.02 -0.71 21.56
CA ASN A 159 10.42 -0.96 21.26
C ASN A 159 10.57 -1.31 19.77
N PRO A 160 11.37 -0.55 18.98
CA PRO A 160 11.51 -0.76 17.54
C PRO A 160 11.99 -2.18 17.17
N LEU A 161 12.87 -2.77 17.97
CA LEU A 161 13.35 -4.12 17.71
C LEU A 161 12.26 -5.17 17.95
N ARG A 162 11.45 -5.00 19.01
CA ARG A 162 10.30 -5.88 19.23
C ARG A 162 9.26 -5.72 18.13
N ILE A 163 8.96 -4.50 17.69
CA ILE A 163 8.04 -4.24 16.58
C ILE A 163 8.46 -5.02 15.31
N LEU A 164 9.75 -5.19 15.05
CA LEU A 164 10.25 -5.91 13.89
C LEU A 164 10.19 -7.44 14.03
N PHE A 165 10.30 -7.97 15.24
CA PHE A 165 10.52 -9.40 15.49
C PHE A 165 9.42 -10.09 16.33
N GLU A 166 8.54 -9.33 16.97
CA GLU A 166 7.41 -9.88 17.74
C GLU A 166 6.27 -10.32 16.79
N GLU A 167 5.80 -11.53 16.94
CA GLU A 167 4.57 -12.05 16.34
C GLU A 167 3.51 -12.24 17.41
#